data_9b58430b29606a3f26126adc1f2ccde0
#
_entry.id   9b58430b29606a3f26126adc1f2ccde0
#
_cell.length_a   1.000
_cell.length_b   1.000
_cell.length_c   1.000
_cell.angle_alpha   90.00
_cell.angle_beta   90.00
_cell.angle_gamma   90.00
#
_symmetry.space_group_name_H-M   'P 1'
#
loop_
_entity.id
_entity.type
_entity.pdbx_description
1 polymer ?
#
loop_
_entity_poly.entity_id
_entity_poly.type
_entity_poly.pdbx_seq_one_letter_code
_entity_poly.pdbx_strand_id
1 'polypeptide(L)'
;MRNDSILSKITSMYERHFKNIENRENKNWKILTDDLRPLMDVHLEVSEPQDKDFNEEYALNKPIDMEALSNNMQFKNVIVRNMNFMLLRLRWQKDTLEELEDLINEVELEIQHLNNQ
;
A
#
# COMPACT_ATOMS: atom_id res chain seq x y z
N MET A 1 4.36 9.59 33.93
CA MET A 1 3.73 8.32 34.36
C MET A 1 3.62 7.34 33.20
N ARG A 2 3.76 6.05 33.47
CA ARG A 2 3.69 4.99 32.45
C ARG A 2 2.40 5.01 31.63
N ASN A 3 1.25 5.18 32.31
CA ASN A 3 -0.05 5.18 31.64
C ASN A 3 -0.21 6.34 30.66
N ASP A 4 0.32 7.50 30.98
CA ASP A 4 0.27 8.67 30.09
C ASP A 4 1.15 8.46 28.85
N SER A 5 2.31 7.80 29.01
CA SER A 5 3.20 7.46 27.91
C SER A 5 2.55 6.46 26.95
N ILE A 6 1.91 5.42 27.47
CA ILE A 6 1.19 4.42 26.68
C ILE A 6 0.02 5.06 25.96
N LEU A 7 -0.78 5.87 26.63
CA LEU A 7 -1.91 6.58 26.03
C LEU A 7 -1.45 7.51 24.91
N SER A 8 -0.36 8.25 25.11
CA SER A 8 0.24 9.10 24.09
C SER A 8 0.67 8.31 22.85
N LYS A 9 1.27 7.14 23.03
CA LYS A 9 1.66 6.27 21.92
C LYS A 9 0.47 5.69 21.16
N ILE A 10 -0.59 5.28 21.84
CA ILE A 10 -1.83 4.83 21.23
C ILE A 10 -2.45 5.94 20.38
N THR A 11 -2.55 7.15 20.95
CA THR A 11 -3.08 8.32 20.25
C THR A 11 -2.25 8.65 19.02
N SER A 12 -0.92 8.64 19.15
CA SER A 12 0.00 8.87 18.02
C SER A 12 -0.17 7.82 16.93
N MET A 13 -0.40 6.54 17.29
CA MET A 13 -0.62 5.47 16.33
C MET A 13 -1.86 5.76 15.48
N TYR A 14 -2.98 6.15 16.10
CA TYR A 14 -4.20 6.48 15.38
C TYR A 14 -4.12 7.77 14.57
N GLU A 15 -3.61 8.85 15.17
CA GLU A 15 -3.62 10.18 14.54
C GLU A 15 -2.53 10.37 13.49
N ARG A 16 -1.44 9.66 13.61
CA ARG A 16 -0.26 9.81 12.75
C ARG A 16 -0.09 8.67 11.78
N HIS A 17 0.16 7.46 12.31
CA HIS A 17 0.56 6.33 11.50
C HIS A 17 -0.56 5.80 10.63
N PHE A 18 -1.74 5.58 11.18
CA PHE A 18 -2.87 5.05 10.41
C PHE A 18 -3.39 6.06 9.40
N LYS A 19 -3.43 7.35 9.74
CA LYS A 19 -3.78 8.40 8.77
C LYS A 19 -2.77 8.53 7.64
N ASN A 20 -1.49 8.40 7.94
CA ASN A 20 -0.45 8.42 6.93
C ASN A 20 -0.57 7.23 5.97
N ILE A 21 -0.85 6.04 6.48
CA ILE A 21 -1.11 4.87 5.66
C ILE A 21 -2.31 5.10 4.75
N GLU A 22 -3.42 5.59 5.28
CA GLU A 22 -4.62 5.90 4.50
C GLU A 22 -4.36 6.91 3.40
N ASN A 23 -3.66 8.01 3.70
CA ASN A 23 -3.30 9.03 2.71
C ASN A 23 -2.42 8.47 1.60
N ARG A 24 -1.51 7.57 1.93
CA ARG A 24 -0.61 6.93 0.96
C ARG A 24 -1.32 5.89 0.11
N GLU A 25 -2.28 5.16 0.69
CA GLU A 25 -3.16 4.28 -0.07
C GLU A 25 -3.97 5.07 -1.10
N ASN A 26 -4.53 6.21 -0.71
CA ASN A 26 -5.26 7.08 -1.61
C ASN A 26 -4.37 7.64 -2.73
N LYS A 27 -3.12 8.01 -2.43
CA LYS A 27 -2.15 8.42 -3.44
C LYS A 27 -1.82 7.31 -4.42
N ASN A 28 -1.62 6.10 -3.93
CA ASN A 28 -1.35 4.94 -4.79
C ASN A 28 -2.53 4.67 -5.74
N TRP A 29 -3.75 4.72 -5.20
CA TRP A 29 -4.96 4.57 -5.99
C TRP A 29 -5.07 5.63 -7.07
N LYS A 30 -4.73 6.87 -6.74
CA LYS A 30 -4.74 7.99 -7.68
C LYS A 30 -3.72 7.79 -8.82
N ILE A 31 -2.52 7.30 -8.51
CA ILE A 31 -1.51 6.97 -9.53
C ILE A 31 -2.05 5.89 -10.47
N LEU A 32 -2.67 4.85 -9.92
CA LEU A 32 -3.24 3.78 -10.73
C LEU A 32 -4.37 4.26 -11.63
N THR A 33 -5.28 5.08 -11.12
CA THR A 33 -6.46 5.52 -11.87
C THR A 33 -6.15 6.64 -12.84
N ASP A 34 -5.33 7.62 -12.45
CA ASP A 34 -5.10 8.83 -13.24
C ASP A 34 -3.92 8.69 -14.21
N ASP A 35 -2.88 7.95 -13.82
CA ASP A 35 -1.64 7.87 -14.59
C ASP A 35 -1.48 6.53 -15.32
N LEU A 36 -1.69 5.42 -14.64
CA LEU A 36 -1.41 4.10 -15.21
C LEU A 36 -2.55 3.57 -16.08
N ARG A 37 -3.79 3.63 -15.59
CA ARG A 37 -4.94 3.08 -16.31
C ARG A 37 -5.13 3.67 -17.72
N PRO A 38 -5.05 5.00 -17.91
CA PRO A 38 -5.15 5.56 -19.26
C PRO A 38 -4.07 5.05 -20.22
N LEU A 39 -2.84 4.84 -19.73
CA LEU A 39 -1.76 4.28 -20.55
C LEU A 39 -2.00 2.81 -20.86
N MET A 40 -2.52 2.06 -19.92
CA MET A 40 -2.90 0.65 -20.15
C MET A 40 -3.99 0.53 -21.21
N ASP A 41 -4.98 1.39 -21.19
CA ASP A 41 -6.08 1.38 -22.17
C ASP A 41 -5.60 1.68 -23.59
N VAL A 42 -4.55 2.47 -23.74
CA VAL A 42 -3.97 2.81 -25.04
C VAL A 42 -3.03 1.71 -25.56
N HIS A 43 -2.26 1.07 -24.68
CA HIS A 43 -1.17 0.18 -25.08
C HIS A 43 -1.46 -1.31 -24.88
N LEU A 44 -2.46 -1.65 -24.12
CA LEU A 44 -2.78 -3.03 -23.80
C LEU A 44 -4.18 -3.40 -24.30
N GLU A 45 -4.28 -4.61 -24.83
CA GLU A 45 -5.56 -5.23 -25.12
C GLU A 45 -6.05 -5.95 -23.86
N VAL A 46 -7.23 -5.56 -23.39
CA VAL A 46 -7.85 -6.20 -22.23
C VAL A 46 -8.63 -7.41 -22.71
N SER A 47 -8.34 -8.58 -22.13
CA SER A 47 -9.05 -9.80 -22.45
C SER A 47 -10.50 -9.73 -21.98
N GLU A 48 -11.45 -10.09 -22.86
CA GLU A 48 -12.84 -10.25 -22.46
C GLU A 48 -13.01 -11.47 -21.57
N PRO A 49 -13.87 -11.41 -20.54
CA PRO A 49 -14.17 -12.57 -19.73
C PRO A 49 -14.88 -13.63 -20.59
N GLN A 50 -14.24 -14.79 -20.77
CA GLN A 50 -14.76 -15.87 -21.59
C GLN A 50 -15.49 -16.93 -20.78
N ASP A 51 -15.43 -16.86 -19.45
CA ASP A 51 -16.00 -17.88 -18.59
C ASP A 51 -16.85 -17.26 -17.48
N LYS A 52 -17.83 -18.03 -16.99
CA LYS A 52 -18.69 -17.65 -15.86
C LYS A 52 -17.90 -17.48 -14.55
N ASP A 53 -16.75 -18.11 -14.46
CA ASP A 53 -15.87 -18.07 -13.31
C ASP A 53 -14.75 -17.02 -13.49
N PHE A 54 -15.06 -15.91 -14.17
CA PHE A 54 -14.12 -14.84 -14.38
C PHE A 54 -13.53 -14.35 -13.04
N ASN A 55 -12.22 -14.43 -12.96
CA ASN A 55 -11.45 -13.92 -11.84
C ASN A 55 -10.51 -12.84 -12.36
N GLU A 56 -10.60 -11.63 -11.81
CA GLU A 56 -9.77 -10.50 -12.21
C GLU A 56 -8.26 -10.78 -12.10
N GLU A 57 -7.85 -11.66 -11.18
CA GLU A 57 -6.45 -12.08 -11.03
C GLU A 57 -5.90 -12.76 -12.29
N TYR A 58 -6.76 -13.36 -13.10
CA TYR A 58 -6.38 -14.08 -14.31
C TYR A 58 -6.71 -13.32 -15.60
N ALA A 59 -7.18 -12.08 -15.50
CA ALA A 59 -7.37 -11.22 -16.67
C ALA A 59 -6.01 -10.92 -17.30
N LEU A 60 -5.74 -11.49 -18.45
CA LEU A 60 -4.50 -11.30 -19.17
C LEU A 60 -4.60 -10.07 -20.06
N ASN A 61 -3.76 -9.08 -19.79
CA ASN A 61 -3.57 -7.94 -20.66
C ASN A 61 -2.40 -8.22 -21.60
N LYS A 62 -2.63 -8.04 -22.90
CA LYS A 62 -1.60 -8.25 -23.92
C LYS A 62 -1.20 -6.90 -24.51
N PRO A 63 0.09 -6.64 -24.75
CA PRO A 63 0.50 -5.45 -25.50
C PRO A 63 -0.09 -5.48 -26.91
N ILE A 64 -0.63 -4.35 -27.36
CA ILE A 64 -1.11 -4.18 -28.73
C ILE A 64 0.10 -4.21 -29.69
N ASP A 65 1.17 -3.52 -29.30
CA ASP A 65 2.45 -3.51 -30.01
C ASP A 65 3.57 -3.54 -28.96
N MET A 66 4.21 -4.68 -28.80
CA MET A 66 5.25 -4.89 -27.80
C MET A 66 6.47 -4.01 -28.05
N GLU A 67 6.87 -3.82 -29.28
CA GLU A 67 8.03 -2.98 -29.62
C GLU A 67 7.76 -1.51 -29.29
N ALA A 68 6.60 -0.99 -29.70
CA ALA A 68 6.20 0.37 -29.36
C ALA A 68 6.09 0.57 -27.84
N LEU A 69 5.53 -0.40 -27.12
CA LEU A 69 5.38 -0.35 -25.67
C LEU A 69 6.73 -0.36 -24.97
N SER A 70 7.65 -1.22 -25.37
CA SER A 70 8.98 -1.31 -24.77
C SER A 70 9.84 -0.05 -24.99
N ASN A 71 9.54 0.71 -26.04
CA ASN A 71 10.20 1.98 -26.34
C ASN A 71 9.45 3.20 -25.79
N ASN A 72 8.30 3.01 -25.19
CA ASN A 72 7.50 4.11 -24.63
C ASN A 72 8.04 4.54 -23.26
N MET A 73 8.75 5.67 -23.25
CA MET A 73 9.37 6.19 -22.02
C MET A 73 8.32 6.64 -20.99
N GLN A 74 7.18 7.18 -21.41
CA GLN A 74 6.11 7.59 -20.51
C GLN A 74 5.52 6.39 -19.77
N PHE A 75 5.25 5.31 -20.47
CA PHE A 75 4.74 4.07 -19.88
C PHE A 75 5.75 3.50 -18.88
N LYS A 76 7.01 3.41 -19.26
CA LYS A 76 8.09 2.95 -18.39
C LYS A 76 8.21 3.81 -17.13
N ASN A 77 8.19 5.12 -17.27
CA ASN A 77 8.32 6.04 -16.14
C ASN A 77 7.15 5.90 -15.14
N VAL A 78 5.93 5.73 -15.63
CA VAL A 78 4.76 5.53 -14.78
C VAL A 78 4.87 4.22 -14.01
N ILE A 79 5.27 3.14 -14.66
CA ILE A 79 5.48 1.85 -14.00
C ILE A 79 6.56 1.95 -12.94
N VAL A 80 7.71 2.52 -13.26
CA VAL A 80 8.82 2.66 -12.31
C VAL A 80 8.40 3.52 -11.12
N ARG A 81 7.69 4.61 -11.36
CA ARG A 81 7.16 5.47 -10.30
C ARG A 81 6.21 4.72 -9.38
N ASN A 82 5.32 3.92 -9.95
CA ASN A 82 4.38 3.10 -9.18
C ASN A 82 5.13 2.04 -8.36
N MET A 83 6.11 1.37 -8.94
CA MET A 83 6.94 0.40 -8.22
C MET A 83 7.68 1.04 -7.06
N ASN A 84 8.30 2.19 -7.27
CA ASN A 84 9.01 2.93 -6.21
C ASN A 84 8.06 3.34 -5.09
N PHE A 85 6.85 3.78 -5.44
CA PHE A 85 5.84 4.13 -4.46
C PHE A 85 5.39 2.91 -3.65
N MET A 86 5.20 1.76 -4.29
CA MET A 86 4.82 0.52 -3.61
C MET A 86 5.91 0.05 -2.65
N LEU A 87 7.18 0.13 -3.04
CA LEU A 87 8.30 -0.22 -2.16
C LEU A 87 8.37 0.68 -0.93
N LEU A 88 8.18 1.97 -1.13
CA LEU A 88 8.14 2.95 -0.05
C LEU A 88 6.96 2.68 0.90
N ARG A 89 5.80 2.38 0.35
CA ARG A 89 4.60 2.02 1.10
C ARG A 89 4.83 0.77 1.96
N LEU A 90 5.47 -0.27 1.43
CA LEU A 90 5.81 -1.47 2.17
C LEU A 90 6.75 -1.16 3.35
N ARG A 91 7.73 -0.29 3.14
CA ARG A 91 8.63 0.16 4.20
C ARG A 91 7.87 0.86 5.32
N TRP A 92 6.98 1.77 4.99
CA TRP A 92 6.18 2.48 5.98
C TRP A 92 5.23 1.56 6.75
N GLN A 93 4.62 0.59 6.08
CA GLN A 93 3.77 -0.40 6.74
C GLN A 93 4.58 -1.28 7.69
N LYS A 94 5.79 -1.67 7.29
CA LYS A 94 6.69 -2.44 8.13
C LYS A 94 7.11 -1.66 9.39
N ASP A 95 7.49 -0.39 9.23
CA ASP A 95 7.89 0.47 10.34
C ASP A 95 6.71 0.67 11.32
N THR A 96 5.50 0.87 10.79
CA THR A 96 4.29 1.00 11.61
C THR A 96 3.99 -0.30 12.37
N LEU A 97 4.16 -1.44 11.73
CA LEU A 97 3.99 -2.74 12.38
C LEU A 97 4.97 -2.94 13.53
N GLU A 98 6.24 -2.59 13.34
CA GLU A 98 7.25 -2.66 14.39
C GLU A 98 6.90 -1.76 15.58
N GLU A 99 6.46 -0.53 15.34
CA GLU A 99 6.01 0.37 16.40
C GLU A 99 4.76 -0.17 17.13
N LEU A 100 3.85 -0.78 16.40
CA LEU A 100 2.66 -1.39 16.98
C LEU A 100 3.02 -2.60 17.86
N GLU A 101 3.94 -3.43 17.42
CA GLU A 101 4.45 -4.56 18.21
C GLU A 101 5.11 -4.09 19.52
N ASP A 102 5.92 -3.05 19.44
CA ASP A 102 6.56 -2.44 20.63
C ASP A 102 5.52 -1.89 21.60
N LEU A 103 4.48 -1.25 21.08
CA LEU A 103 3.39 -0.73 21.90
C LEU A 103 2.60 -1.86 22.57
N ILE A 104 2.30 -2.94 21.87
CA ILE A 104 1.64 -4.12 22.45
C ILE A 104 2.46 -4.69 23.60
N ASN A 105 3.77 -4.81 23.42
CA ASN A 105 4.67 -5.29 24.46
C ASN A 105 4.66 -4.37 25.70
N GLU A 106 4.66 -3.06 25.49
CA GLU A 106 4.57 -2.11 26.60
C GLU A 106 3.24 -2.22 27.35
N VAL A 107 2.14 -2.38 26.65
CA VAL A 107 0.82 -2.59 27.26
C VAL A 107 0.78 -3.87 28.07
N GLU A 108 1.31 -4.95 27.53
CA GLU A 108 1.39 -6.24 28.24
C GLU A 108 2.22 -6.14 29.52
N LEU A 109 3.36 -5.47 29.47
CA LEU A 109 4.20 -5.24 30.65
C LEU A 109 3.47 -4.40 31.70
N GLU A 110 2.74 -3.39 31.30
CA GLU A 110 1.96 -2.57 32.23
C GLU A 110 0.82 -3.36 32.87
N ILE A 111 0.13 -4.21 32.12
CA ILE A 111 -0.90 -5.10 32.66
C ILE A 111 -0.31 -6.04 33.70
N GLN A 112 0.86 -6.63 33.43
CA GLN A 112 1.56 -7.49 34.39
C GLN A 112 1.95 -6.72 35.65
N HIS A 113 2.45 -5.51 35.50
CA HIS A 113 2.80 -4.64 36.62
C HIS A 113 1.58 -4.33 37.49
N LEU A 114 0.45 -3.99 36.91
CA LEU A 114 -0.79 -3.70 37.64
C LEU A 114 -1.34 -4.94 38.34
N ASN A 115 -1.23 -6.11 37.71
CA ASN A 115 -1.72 -7.37 38.30
C ASN A 115 -0.86 -7.84 39.47
N ASN A 116 0.39 -7.40 39.57
CA ASN A 116 1.31 -7.76 40.64
C ASN A 116 1.28 -6.79 41.82
N GLN A 117 0.44 -5.78 41.76
CA GLN A 117 0.16 -4.87 42.88
C GLN A 117 -1.02 -5.39 43.70
#